data_a378d1005e13d885a35f1ed6828ee30b
#
_entry.id   a378d1005e13d885a35f1ed6828ee30b
#
_cell.length_a   1.000
_cell.length_b   1.000
_cell.length_c   1.000
_cell.angle_alpha   90.00
_cell.angle_beta   90.00
_cell.angle_gamma   90.00
#
_symmetry.space_group_name_H-M   'P 1'
#
loop_
_entity.id
_entity.type
_entity.pdbx_description
1 polymer ?
#
loop_
_entity_poly.entity_id
_entity_poly.type
_entity_poly.pdbx_seq_one_letter_code
_entity_poly.pdbx_strand_id
1 'polypeptide(L)'
;MRRNADIGDYLKPIREKPYQAYLSNALQVADILDWVLKQLGKSEVWQTSFSISEEFIRRLYFIEKSGLVTKFNLVLDHKATNKTLKLWAFITQVIDTTYLADNHSKVLLVKSEHGEMVSIITSQNLTRGNRCESAVITTDEDIFCTLHSQIQDLITNHSVPLNDLFRRRIAAD
;
A
#
# COMPACT_ATOMS: atom_id res chain seq x y z
N MET A 1 23.76 5.30 1.99
CA MET A 1 23.81 6.07 0.74
C MET A 1 22.46 5.87 0.02
N ARG A 2 21.61 6.89 -0.10
CA ARG A 2 20.38 6.82 -0.90
C ARG A 2 20.82 6.68 -2.35
N ARG A 3 20.53 5.57 -2.99
CA ARG A 3 20.48 5.52 -4.45
C ARG A 3 19.19 6.27 -4.83
N ASN A 4 19.31 7.49 -5.32
CA ASN A 4 18.25 8.15 -6.07
C ASN A 4 18.16 7.43 -7.43
N ALA A 5 17.51 6.26 -7.44
CA ALA A 5 17.19 5.64 -8.70
C ALA A 5 16.05 6.44 -9.33
N ASP A 6 16.22 6.87 -10.54
CA ASP A 6 15.11 7.42 -11.30
C ASP A 6 14.14 6.26 -11.62
N ILE A 7 12.88 6.42 -11.25
CA ILE A 7 11.85 5.41 -11.53
C ILE A 7 11.73 5.14 -13.03
N GLY A 8 12.03 6.13 -13.86
CA GLY A 8 12.08 6.03 -15.31
C GLY A 8 13.12 5.04 -15.87
N ASP A 9 14.14 4.68 -15.07
CA ASP A 9 15.11 3.65 -15.44
C ASP A 9 14.49 2.23 -15.39
N TYR A 10 13.39 2.05 -14.65
CA TYR A 10 12.75 0.76 -14.41
C TYR A 10 11.37 0.66 -15.04
N LEU A 11 10.61 1.75 -15.03
CA LEU A 11 9.21 1.78 -15.42
C LEU A 11 8.96 2.86 -16.48
N LYS A 12 8.09 2.54 -17.43
CA LYS A 12 7.57 3.50 -18.41
C LYS A 12 6.22 4.03 -17.97
N PRO A 13 5.81 5.24 -18.41
CA PRO A 13 4.48 5.77 -18.10
C PRO A 13 3.39 4.71 -18.30
N ILE A 14 2.40 4.67 -17.42
CA ILE A 14 1.35 3.64 -17.40
C ILE A 14 0.60 3.60 -18.73
N ARG A 15 0.34 4.76 -19.33
CA ARG A 15 -0.37 4.85 -20.64
C ARG A 15 0.47 4.34 -21.80
N GLU A 16 1.79 4.39 -21.72
CA GLU A 16 2.70 3.87 -22.75
C GLU A 16 2.91 2.36 -22.60
N LYS A 17 2.98 1.88 -21.34
CA LYS A 17 3.21 0.47 -21.04
C LYS A 17 2.30 0.02 -19.88
N PRO A 18 1.04 -0.33 -20.18
CA PRO A 18 0.04 -0.68 -19.17
C PRO A 18 0.31 -2.01 -18.46
N TYR A 19 1.18 -2.85 -19.00
CA TYR A 19 1.61 -4.10 -18.39
C TYR A 19 3.14 -4.16 -18.34
N GLN A 20 3.71 -4.13 -17.14
CA GLN A 20 5.15 -4.11 -16.95
C GLN A 20 5.57 -4.73 -15.61
N ALA A 21 6.85 -5.08 -15.51
CA ALA A 21 7.41 -5.66 -14.30
C ALA A 21 8.84 -5.14 -14.07
N TYR A 22 9.29 -5.22 -12.83
CA TYR A 22 10.68 -4.99 -12.47
C TYR A 22 11.19 -5.99 -11.44
N LEU A 23 12.51 -6.10 -11.34
CA LEU A 23 13.26 -6.75 -10.28
C LEU A 23 14.38 -5.79 -9.85
N SER A 24 14.31 -5.23 -8.64
CA SER A 24 15.26 -4.21 -8.20
C SER A 24 15.31 -4.09 -6.67
N ASN A 25 16.43 -3.62 -6.15
CA ASN A 25 16.57 -3.18 -4.76
C ASN A 25 16.53 -1.65 -4.61
N ALA A 26 16.27 -0.93 -5.70
CA ALA A 26 16.30 0.53 -5.75
C ALA A 26 14.92 1.17 -5.56
N LEU A 27 13.84 0.48 -5.95
CA LEU A 27 12.47 0.98 -5.84
C LEU A 27 11.81 0.52 -4.54
N GLN A 28 11.05 1.41 -3.92
CA GLN A 28 10.21 1.11 -2.77
C GLN A 28 8.73 1.25 -3.15
N VAL A 29 7.83 0.55 -2.46
CA VAL A 29 6.38 0.64 -2.73
C VAL A 29 5.87 2.08 -2.68
N ALA A 30 6.42 2.91 -1.78
CA ALA A 30 6.05 4.32 -1.72
C ALA A 30 6.49 5.12 -2.96
N ASP A 31 7.61 4.75 -3.61
CA ASP A 31 8.03 5.39 -4.87
C ASP A 31 7.04 5.06 -5.98
N ILE A 32 6.60 3.80 -6.02
CA ILE A 32 5.65 3.32 -7.03
C ILE A 32 4.27 3.96 -6.82
N LEU A 33 3.80 4.04 -5.56
CA LEU A 33 2.54 4.70 -5.24
C LEU A 33 2.54 6.16 -5.66
N ASP A 34 3.57 6.93 -5.30
CA ASP A 34 3.71 8.33 -5.70
C ASP A 34 3.74 8.50 -7.23
N TRP A 35 4.46 7.61 -7.91
CA TRP A 35 4.56 7.61 -9.36
C TRP A 35 3.22 7.29 -10.05
N VAL A 36 2.43 6.34 -9.51
CA VAL A 36 1.09 6.03 -10.03
C VAL A 36 0.14 7.21 -9.81
N LEU A 37 0.10 7.76 -8.59
CA LEU A 37 -0.78 8.88 -8.25
C LEU A 37 -0.51 10.12 -9.11
N LYS A 38 0.76 10.42 -9.42
CA LYS A 38 1.12 11.54 -10.32
C LYS A 38 0.61 11.37 -11.75
N GLN A 39 0.36 10.14 -12.17
CA GLN A 39 -0.17 9.86 -13.51
C GLN A 39 -1.70 9.78 -13.54
N LEU A 40 -2.31 9.25 -12.47
CA LEU A 40 -3.75 9.06 -12.39
C LEU A 40 -4.50 10.25 -11.77
N GLY A 41 -3.83 11.07 -10.97
CA GLY A 41 -4.46 12.12 -10.18
C GLY A 41 -5.13 11.59 -8.90
N LYS A 42 -6.18 12.27 -8.44
CA LYS A 42 -6.90 11.90 -7.21
C LYS A 42 -7.44 10.49 -7.27
N SER A 43 -7.10 9.69 -6.26
CA SER A 43 -7.36 8.26 -6.27
C SER A 43 -7.63 7.69 -4.88
N GLU A 44 -8.44 6.64 -4.83
CA GLU A 44 -8.57 5.77 -3.67
C GLU A 44 -7.55 4.64 -3.75
N VAL A 45 -6.98 4.26 -2.59
CA VAL A 45 -5.89 3.30 -2.47
C VAL A 45 -6.27 2.16 -1.53
N TRP A 46 -5.98 0.92 -1.93
CA TRP A 46 -6.03 -0.29 -1.09
C TRP A 46 -4.66 -0.93 -1.08
N GLN A 47 -4.12 -1.17 0.10
CA GLN A 47 -2.81 -1.77 0.27
C GLN A 47 -2.87 -2.94 1.25
N THR A 48 -2.34 -4.09 0.84
CA THR A 48 -2.08 -5.20 1.74
C THR A 48 -0.59 -5.34 1.99
N SER A 49 -0.19 -5.74 3.21
CA SER A 49 1.21 -6.05 3.55
C SER A 49 1.27 -6.92 4.79
N PHE A 50 2.35 -7.68 4.94
CA PHE A 50 2.60 -8.38 6.20
C PHE A 50 2.90 -7.40 7.35
N SER A 51 3.68 -6.35 7.09
CA SER A 51 4.08 -5.38 8.12
C SER A 51 4.36 -4.00 7.54
N ILE A 52 4.35 -3.00 8.41
CA ILE A 52 4.62 -1.60 8.09
C ILE A 52 5.77 -1.06 8.94
N SER A 53 6.51 -0.08 8.45
CA SER A 53 7.55 0.65 9.17
C SER A 53 7.20 2.12 9.32
N GLU A 54 7.77 2.76 10.34
CA GLU A 54 7.66 4.20 10.55
C GLU A 54 8.17 4.99 9.33
N GLU A 55 9.24 4.54 8.69
CA GLU A 55 9.78 5.20 7.50
C GLU A 55 8.78 5.22 6.34
N PHE A 56 8.05 4.10 6.13
CA PHE A 56 6.99 4.07 5.13
C PHE A 56 5.86 5.05 5.47
N ILE A 57 5.41 5.09 6.73
CA ILE A 57 4.36 6.01 7.20
C ILE A 57 4.79 7.47 6.98
N ARG A 58 6.04 7.81 7.28
CA ARG A 58 6.58 9.15 7.03
C ARG A 58 6.54 9.52 5.55
N ARG A 59 6.86 8.59 4.66
CA ARG A 59 6.76 8.82 3.21
C ARG A 59 5.31 8.97 2.76
N LEU A 60 4.43 8.12 3.29
CA LEU A 60 3.00 8.19 2.99
C LEU A 60 2.39 9.53 3.45
N TYR A 61 2.86 10.10 4.57
CA TYR A 61 2.46 11.43 5.02
C TYR A 61 2.72 12.50 3.94
N PHE A 62 3.87 12.46 3.28
CA PHE A 62 4.16 13.42 2.20
C PHE A 62 3.33 13.15 0.94
N ILE A 63 3.04 11.90 0.64
CA ILE A 63 2.15 11.51 -0.47
C ILE A 63 0.72 12.01 -0.19
N GLU A 64 0.23 11.83 1.03
CA GLU A 64 -1.08 12.30 1.47
C GLU A 64 -1.18 13.83 1.37
N LYS A 65 -0.14 14.55 1.79
CA LYS A 65 -0.05 16.02 1.67
C LYS A 65 -0.10 16.53 0.22
N SER A 66 0.16 15.71 -0.77
CA SER A 66 -0.02 16.10 -2.17
C SER A 66 -1.50 16.28 -2.56
N GLY A 67 -2.44 15.78 -1.74
CA GLY A 67 -3.88 15.81 -2.00
C GLY A 67 -4.35 14.86 -3.11
N LEU A 68 -3.49 13.92 -3.53
CA LEU A 68 -3.81 12.94 -4.57
C LEU A 68 -4.43 11.66 -3.99
N VAL A 69 -4.36 11.42 -2.69
CA VAL A 69 -5.03 10.31 -2.02
C VAL A 69 -6.36 10.80 -1.46
N THR A 70 -7.47 10.23 -1.93
CA THR A 70 -8.81 10.55 -1.45
C THR A 70 -9.23 9.65 -0.30
N LYS A 71 -8.72 8.43 -0.26
CA LYS A 71 -8.89 7.48 0.84
C LYS A 71 -7.80 6.41 0.79
N PHE A 72 -7.26 6.04 1.94
CA PHE A 72 -6.27 4.97 2.06
C PHE A 72 -6.78 3.85 2.97
N ASN A 73 -6.92 2.64 2.40
CA ASN A 73 -7.36 1.44 3.09
C ASN A 73 -6.18 0.47 3.23
N LEU A 74 -5.80 0.13 4.46
CA LEU A 74 -4.64 -0.73 4.74
C LEU A 74 -5.08 -2.03 5.42
N VAL A 75 -4.55 -3.17 4.95
CA VAL A 75 -4.68 -4.47 5.61
C VAL A 75 -3.29 -5.00 5.94
N LEU A 76 -3.03 -5.25 7.22
CA LEU A 76 -1.78 -5.81 7.73
C LEU A 76 -1.99 -7.21 8.30
N ASP A 77 -0.90 -7.97 8.43
CA ASP A 77 -0.94 -9.28 9.08
C ASP A 77 -1.11 -9.15 10.61
N HIS A 78 -1.97 -9.98 11.19
CA HIS A 78 -2.22 -10.00 12.63
C HIS A 78 -0.99 -10.43 13.45
N LYS A 79 -0.04 -11.17 12.87
CA LYS A 79 1.23 -11.51 13.52
C LYS A 79 2.11 -10.28 13.75
N ALA A 80 1.87 -9.19 13.00
CA ALA A 80 2.53 -7.91 13.20
C ALA A 80 1.82 -6.98 14.19
N THR A 81 0.76 -7.42 14.88
CA THR A 81 -0.11 -6.61 15.76
C THR A 81 0.67 -5.78 16.76
N ASN A 82 1.59 -6.38 17.53
CA ASN A 82 2.35 -5.65 18.55
C ASN A 82 3.21 -4.52 17.95
N LYS A 83 3.81 -4.73 16.77
CA LYS A 83 4.57 -3.71 16.07
C LYS A 83 3.64 -2.62 15.53
N THR A 84 2.51 -3.01 14.96
CA THR A 84 1.53 -2.11 14.39
C THR A 84 0.90 -1.21 15.46
N LEU A 85 0.56 -1.76 16.63
CA LEU A 85 0.03 -0.98 17.76
C LEU A 85 1.01 0.07 18.28
N LYS A 86 2.32 -0.19 18.24
CA LYS A 86 3.34 0.82 18.60
C LYS A 86 3.36 2.00 17.63
N LEU A 87 2.90 1.81 16.41
CA LEU A 87 2.83 2.83 15.38
C LEU A 87 1.43 3.45 15.24
N TRP A 88 0.47 3.05 16.09
CA TRP A 88 -0.94 3.42 15.98
C TRP A 88 -1.14 4.94 15.78
N ALA A 89 -0.51 5.77 16.61
CA ALA A 89 -0.66 7.22 16.56
C ALA A 89 -0.20 7.82 15.22
N PHE A 90 0.83 7.25 14.61
CA PHE A 90 1.31 7.68 13.27
C PHE A 90 0.40 7.15 12.15
N ILE A 91 -0.03 5.90 12.25
CA ILE A 91 -0.91 5.27 11.26
C ILE A 91 -2.21 6.05 11.13
N THR A 92 -2.87 6.34 12.25
CA THR A 92 -4.17 7.01 12.28
C THR A 92 -4.14 8.47 11.83
N GLN A 93 -2.96 9.09 11.75
CA GLN A 93 -2.81 10.43 11.21
C GLN A 93 -2.71 10.48 9.67
N VAL A 94 -2.41 9.36 9.04
CA VAL A 94 -2.05 9.31 7.61
C VAL A 94 -2.93 8.33 6.83
N ILE A 95 -3.47 7.31 7.50
CA ILE A 95 -4.22 6.22 6.88
C ILE A 95 -5.64 6.25 7.43
N ASP A 96 -6.63 6.33 6.53
CA ASP A 96 -8.04 6.46 6.89
C ASP A 96 -8.55 5.22 7.62
N THR A 97 -8.24 4.04 7.08
CA THR A 97 -8.69 2.78 7.66
C THR A 97 -7.57 1.75 7.68
N THR A 98 -7.37 1.10 8.82
CA THR A 98 -6.39 0.02 8.98
C THR A 98 -7.04 -1.19 9.64
N TYR A 99 -6.82 -2.35 9.05
CA TYR A 99 -7.34 -3.64 9.48
C TYR A 99 -6.21 -4.63 9.70
N LEU A 100 -6.43 -5.59 10.61
CA LEU A 100 -5.54 -6.72 10.86
C LEU A 100 -6.27 -8.02 10.51
N ALA A 101 -5.63 -8.83 9.69
CA ALA A 101 -6.16 -10.10 9.20
C ALA A 101 -5.05 -11.16 9.16
N ASP A 102 -5.39 -12.41 8.83
CA ASP A 102 -4.39 -13.42 8.43
C ASP A 102 -3.99 -13.13 6.98
N ASN A 103 -2.99 -12.28 6.80
CA ASN A 103 -2.61 -11.74 5.50
C ASN A 103 -1.10 -11.74 5.28
N HIS A 104 -0.64 -12.43 4.25
CA HIS A 104 0.75 -12.37 3.79
C HIS A 104 0.89 -11.79 2.38
N SER A 105 -0.22 -11.33 1.78
CA SER A 105 -0.20 -10.70 0.45
C SER A 105 0.44 -9.30 0.49
N LYS A 106 0.92 -8.86 -0.65
CA LYS A 106 1.49 -7.53 -0.87
C LYS A 106 0.95 -7.01 -2.19
N VAL A 107 -0.21 -6.39 -2.09
CA VAL A 107 -0.97 -5.87 -3.24
C VAL A 107 -1.27 -4.41 -2.99
N LEU A 108 -1.01 -3.58 -3.99
CA LEU A 108 -1.38 -2.17 -4.00
C LEU A 108 -2.35 -1.96 -5.17
N LEU A 109 -3.55 -1.48 -4.88
CA LEU A 109 -4.57 -1.11 -5.84
C LEU A 109 -4.81 0.40 -5.78
N VAL A 110 -4.87 1.03 -6.93
CA VAL A 110 -5.13 2.47 -7.07
C VAL A 110 -6.24 2.66 -8.08
N LYS A 111 -7.31 3.35 -7.69
CA LYS A 111 -8.43 3.71 -8.56
C LYS A 111 -8.62 5.21 -8.56
N SER A 112 -8.49 5.84 -9.73
CA SER A 112 -8.69 7.28 -9.87
C SER A 112 -10.17 7.66 -9.81
N GLU A 113 -10.46 8.94 -9.52
CA GLU A 113 -11.81 9.51 -9.60
C GLU A 113 -12.41 9.42 -11.02
N HIS A 114 -11.55 9.26 -12.05
CA HIS A 114 -11.96 9.10 -13.45
C HIS A 114 -12.16 7.64 -13.86
N GLY A 115 -11.97 6.69 -12.92
CA GLY A 115 -12.19 5.27 -13.16
C GLY A 115 -10.97 4.50 -13.68
N GLU A 116 -9.81 5.15 -13.89
CA GLU A 116 -8.56 4.44 -14.23
C GLU A 116 -8.12 3.56 -13.06
N MET A 117 -7.72 2.33 -13.35
CA MET A 117 -7.39 1.30 -12.34
C MET A 117 -5.97 0.78 -12.57
N VAL A 118 -5.20 0.68 -11.49
CA VAL A 118 -3.85 0.10 -11.52
C VAL A 118 -3.70 -0.88 -10.37
N SER A 119 -3.21 -2.07 -10.71
CA SER A 119 -2.85 -3.12 -9.76
C SER A 119 -1.34 -3.32 -9.73
N ILE A 120 -0.75 -3.33 -8.56
CA ILE A 120 0.65 -3.65 -8.32
C ILE A 120 0.71 -4.86 -7.39
N ILE A 121 1.23 -5.98 -7.89
CA ILE A 121 1.45 -7.21 -7.14
C ILE A 121 2.95 -7.31 -6.90
N THR A 122 3.37 -7.31 -5.65
CA THR A 122 4.80 -7.20 -5.30
C THR A 122 5.23 -8.22 -4.23
N SER A 123 6.51 -8.50 -4.18
CA SER A 123 7.14 -9.24 -3.08
C SER A 123 7.42 -8.35 -1.85
N GLN A 124 7.38 -7.03 -2.01
CA GLN A 124 7.84 -6.05 -1.02
C GLN A 124 6.80 -5.75 0.05
N ASN A 125 7.21 -5.83 1.33
CA ASN A 125 6.44 -5.28 2.44
C ASN A 125 6.55 -3.74 2.51
N LEU A 126 5.69 -3.11 3.31
CA LEU A 126 5.75 -1.67 3.62
C LEU A 126 6.86 -1.37 4.64
N THR A 127 8.00 -2.01 4.44
CA THR A 127 9.19 -1.82 5.26
C THR A 127 10.37 -1.52 4.35
N ARG A 128 11.29 -0.69 4.83
CA ARG A 128 12.52 -0.47 4.08
C ARG A 128 13.35 -1.76 4.07
N GLY A 129 13.76 -2.16 2.89
CA GLY A 129 14.68 -3.28 2.67
C GLY A 129 15.75 -2.91 1.63
N ASN A 130 16.91 -3.57 1.73
CA ASN A 130 17.98 -3.47 0.72
C ASN A 130 18.02 -4.72 -0.18
N ARG A 131 17.00 -5.59 -0.07
CA ARG A 131 16.88 -6.80 -0.88
C ARG A 131 16.28 -6.48 -2.24
N CYS A 132 16.61 -7.30 -3.21
CA CYS A 132 15.95 -7.29 -4.50
C CYS A 132 14.49 -7.70 -4.32
N GLU A 133 13.59 -6.89 -4.80
CA GLU A 133 12.15 -7.11 -4.78
C GLU A 133 11.60 -7.03 -6.19
N SER A 134 10.53 -7.74 -6.44
CA SER A 134 9.86 -7.75 -7.74
C SER A 134 8.46 -7.18 -7.66
N ALA A 135 7.97 -6.64 -8.76
CA ALA A 135 6.56 -6.32 -8.91
C ALA A 135 6.10 -6.51 -10.36
N VAL A 136 4.82 -6.79 -10.49
CA VAL A 136 4.05 -6.69 -11.72
C VAL A 136 3.08 -5.53 -11.55
N ILE A 137 3.00 -4.67 -12.56
CA ILE A 137 2.10 -3.54 -12.65
C ILE A 137 1.19 -3.75 -13.85
N THR A 138 -0.11 -3.61 -13.66
CA THR A 138 -1.10 -3.79 -14.74
C THR A 138 -2.27 -2.83 -14.57
N THR A 139 -2.85 -2.41 -15.70
CA THR A 139 -4.11 -1.65 -15.77
C THR A 139 -5.29 -2.56 -16.15
N ASP A 140 -5.12 -3.86 -16.08
CA ASP A 140 -6.18 -4.82 -16.36
C ASP A 140 -7.31 -4.69 -15.34
N GLU A 141 -8.52 -4.38 -15.83
CA GLU A 141 -9.69 -4.12 -15.00
C GLU A 141 -10.20 -5.40 -14.31
N ASP A 142 -10.14 -6.55 -14.96
CA ASP A 142 -10.59 -7.82 -14.38
C ASP A 142 -9.67 -8.24 -13.22
N ILE A 143 -8.36 -8.05 -13.38
CA ILE A 143 -7.39 -8.27 -12.30
C ILE A 143 -7.67 -7.32 -11.13
N PHE A 144 -7.88 -6.03 -11.42
CA PHE A 144 -8.19 -5.06 -10.38
C PHE A 144 -9.47 -5.43 -9.62
N CYS A 145 -10.57 -5.67 -10.32
CA CYS A 145 -11.86 -5.97 -9.73
C CYS A 145 -11.82 -7.27 -8.91
N THR A 146 -11.10 -8.28 -9.39
CA THR A 146 -10.91 -9.55 -8.68
C THR A 146 -10.17 -9.33 -7.36
N LEU A 147 -9.02 -8.67 -7.39
CA LEU A 147 -8.21 -8.40 -6.19
C LEU A 147 -8.94 -7.47 -5.22
N HIS A 148 -9.60 -6.43 -5.73
CA HIS A 148 -10.37 -5.51 -4.92
C HIS A 148 -11.51 -6.21 -4.19
N SER A 149 -12.30 -7.06 -4.88
CA SER A 149 -13.37 -7.85 -4.26
C SER A 149 -12.83 -8.76 -3.15
N GLN A 150 -11.70 -9.43 -3.38
CA GLN A 150 -11.06 -10.30 -2.39
C GLN A 150 -10.52 -9.52 -1.18
N ILE A 151 -9.96 -8.33 -1.39
CA ILE A 151 -9.52 -7.44 -0.29
C ILE A 151 -10.74 -6.94 0.50
N GLN A 152 -11.85 -6.60 -0.15
CA GLN A 152 -13.08 -6.21 0.54
C GLN A 152 -13.68 -7.36 1.36
N ASP A 153 -13.67 -8.58 0.85
CA ASP A 153 -14.09 -9.76 1.60
C ASP A 153 -13.20 -10.00 2.82
N LEU A 154 -11.88 -9.90 2.66
CA LEU A 154 -10.91 -10.00 3.76
C LEU A 154 -11.19 -8.94 4.83
N ILE A 155 -11.44 -7.69 4.45
CA ILE A 155 -11.77 -6.59 5.37
C ILE A 155 -13.07 -6.89 6.11
N THR A 156 -14.13 -7.26 5.40
CA THR A 156 -15.47 -7.37 5.96
C THR A 156 -15.65 -8.61 6.83
N ASN A 157 -15.09 -9.75 6.42
CA ASN A 157 -15.41 -11.04 7.01
C ASN A 157 -14.25 -11.65 7.82
N HIS A 158 -13.01 -11.17 7.63
CA HIS A 158 -11.81 -11.85 8.14
C HIS A 158 -10.81 -10.91 8.83
N SER A 159 -11.21 -9.69 9.17
CA SER A 159 -10.32 -8.72 9.78
C SER A 159 -10.89 -8.09 11.05
N VAL A 160 -10.02 -7.42 11.80
CA VAL A 160 -10.38 -6.59 12.95
C VAL A 160 -9.81 -5.17 12.73
N PRO A 161 -10.61 -4.11 12.90
CA PRO A 161 -10.11 -2.74 12.83
C PRO A 161 -9.00 -2.49 13.86
N LEU A 162 -7.92 -1.82 13.45
CA LEU A 162 -6.80 -1.50 14.33
C LEU A 162 -7.22 -0.68 15.54
N ASN A 163 -8.15 0.24 15.38
CA ASN A 163 -8.64 1.07 16.47
C ASN A 163 -9.37 0.27 17.57
N ASP A 164 -10.06 -0.80 17.21
CA ASP A 164 -10.74 -1.67 18.16
C ASP A 164 -9.74 -2.48 18.99
N LEU A 165 -8.68 -2.96 18.35
CA LEU A 165 -7.58 -3.65 19.05
C LEU A 165 -6.83 -2.71 19.99
N PHE A 166 -6.59 -1.48 19.58
CA PHE A 166 -5.94 -0.47 20.43
C PHE A 166 -6.79 -0.16 21.67
N ARG A 167 -8.09 0.04 21.51
CA ARG A 167 -9.02 0.28 22.63
C ARG A 167 -9.06 -0.91 23.62
N ARG A 168 -9.10 -2.15 23.10
CA ARG A 168 -9.09 -3.36 23.95
C ARG A 168 -7.80 -3.47 24.75
N ARG A 169 -6.67 -3.08 24.18
CA ARG A 169 -5.38 -3.13 24.88
C ARG A 169 -5.31 -2.12 26.01
N ILE A 170 -5.72 -0.86 25.78
CA ILE A 170 -5.77 0.17 26.84
C ILE A 170 -6.72 -0.21 27.99
N ALA A 171 -7.81 -0.91 27.68
CA ALA A 171 -8.76 -1.36 28.72
C ALA A 171 -8.25 -2.56 29.54
N ALA A 172 -7.19 -3.23 29.11
CA ALA A 172 -6.59 -4.40 29.78
C ALA A 172 -5.34 -4.06 30.61
N ASP A 173 -4.76 -2.86 30.42
CA ASP A 173 -3.67 -2.31 31.22
C ASP A 173 -4.19 -1.44 32.37
#